data_71185108363f627075aff52671045b07
#
_entry.id   71185108363f627075aff52671045b07
#
_cell.length_a   1.000
_cell.length_b   1.000
_cell.length_c   1.000
_cell.angle_alpha   90.00
_cell.angle_beta   90.00
_cell.angle_gamma   90.00
#
_symmetry.space_group_name_H-M   'P 1'
#
loop_
_entity.id
_entity.type
_entity.pdbx_description
1 polymer ?
#
loop_
_entity_poly.entity_id
_entity_poly.type
_entity_poly.pdbx_seq_one_letter_code
_entity_poly.pdbx_strand_id
1 'polypeptide(L)'
;CPAPPAVRAYFVEDNPTIRENLIATLEELGGVAPVGYAETEHQGSEWLVNHTSQWDLAIVDLFLKQGSGLGVLQATRERNPDQKVVVLTNYATPDIRVRCHQLGVDAVFDKSNDIEARIDFCLEMKGTD
;
A
#
# COMPACT_ATOMS: atom_id res chain seq x y z
N CYS A 1 29.05 -8.13 -2.10
CA CYS A 1 27.73 -8.74 -1.91
C CYS A 1 26.65 -7.68 -2.18
N PRO A 2 25.79 -7.91 -3.17
CA PRO A 2 24.74 -6.94 -3.41
C PRO A 2 23.80 -6.87 -2.21
N ALA A 3 23.31 -5.66 -1.94
CA ALA A 3 22.28 -5.49 -0.92
C ALA A 3 21.04 -6.29 -1.31
N PRO A 4 20.27 -6.82 -0.34
CA PRO A 4 19.00 -7.46 -0.67
C PRO A 4 18.08 -6.47 -1.41
N PRO A 5 17.28 -6.95 -2.35
CA PRO A 5 16.40 -6.03 -3.08
C PRO A 5 15.46 -5.33 -2.12
N ALA A 6 15.34 -4.02 -2.30
CA ALA A 6 14.41 -3.24 -1.51
C ALA A 6 12.98 -3.59 -1.93
N VAL A 7 12.04 -3.48 -0.97
CA VAL A 7 10.62 -3.56 -1.27
C VAL A 7 10.22 -2.26 -1.97
N ARG A 8 9.76 -2.37 -3.21
CA ARG A 8 9.37 -1.19 -4.00
C ARG A 8 7.91 -0.88 -3.67
N ALA A 9 7.70 0.26 -3.02
CA ALA A 9 6.38 0.63 -2.51
C ALA A 9 5.78 1.79 -3.30
N TYR A 10 4.51 1.64 -3.67
CA TYR A 10 3.73 2.68 -4.32
C TYR A 10 2.61 3.11 -3.38
N PHE A 11 2.36 4.41 -3.30
CA PHE A 11 1.43 4.98 -2.33
C PHE A 11 0.25 5.62 -3.03
N VAL A 12 -0.98 5.28 -2.61
CA VAL A 12 -2.19 5.95 -3.06
C VAL A 12 -2.77 6.68 -1.85
N GLU A 13 -2.43 7.94 -1.73
CA GLU A 13 -2.81 8.79 -0.59
C GLU A 13 -2.89 10.25 -1.06
N ASP A 14 -4.04 10.87 -0.89
CA ASP A 14 -4.25 12.25 -1.33
C ASP A 14 -3.80 13.31 -0.33
N ASN A 15 -3.53 12.94 0.92
CA ASN A 15 -3.04 13.89 1.91
C ASN A 15 -1.51 13.91 1.88
N PRO A 16 -0.89 15.03 1.47
CA PRO A 16 0.57 15.08 1.34
C PRO A 16 1.29 14.91 2.67
N THR A 17 0.75 15.40 3.77
CA THR A 17 1.39 15.27 5.09
C THR A 17 1.44 13.81 5.53
N ILE A 18 0.32 13.09 5.39
CA ILE A 18 0.27 11.67 5.74
C ILE A 18 1.19 10.87 4.83
N ARG A 19 1.16 11.16 3.53
CA ARG A 19 2.00 10.48 2.56
C ARG A 19 3.49 10.66 2.85
N GLU A 20 3.91 11.89 3.11
CA GLU A 20 5.31 12.18 3.41
C GLU A 20 5.78 11.53 4.70
N ASN A 21 4.95 11.54 5.74
CA ASN A 21 5.27 10.87 6.99
C ASN A 21 5.39 9.37 6.82
N LEU A 22 4.50 8.78 6.05
CA LEU A 22 4.52 7.35 5.79
C LEU A 22 5.79 6.95 5.02
N ILE A 23 6.11 7.70 3.98
CA ILE A 23 7.32 7.47 3.19
C ILE A 23 8.56 7.58 4.05
N ALA A 24 8.65 8.65 4.85
CA ALA A 24 9.80 8.88 5.72
C ALA A 24 9.97 7.75 6.74
N THR A 25 8.86 7.29 7.34
CA THR A 25 8.90 6.20 8.31
C THR A 25 9.44 4.91 7.67
N LEU A 26 8.95 4.58 6.48
CA LEU A 26 9.40 3.38 5.79
C LEU A 26 10.84 3.48 5.32
N GLU A 27 11.29 4.66 4.91
CA GLU A 27 12.69 4.87 4.53
C GLU A 27 13.63 4.71 5.73
N GLU A 28 13.21 5.16 6.92
CA GLU A 28 14.01 5.02 8.14
C GLU A 28 14.21 3.56 8.52
N LEU A 29 13.23 2.71 8.25
CA LEU A 29 13.35 1.28 8.52
C LEU A 29 14.38 0.61 7.59
N GLY A 30 14.65 1.22 6.46
CA GLY A 30 15.50 0.63 5.44
C GLY A 30 14.80 -0.51 4.71
N GLY A 31 15.27 -0.86 3.54
CA GLY A 31 14.73 -1.94 2.76
C GLY A 31 13.39 -1.68 2.08
N VAL A 32 12.85 -0.47 2.20
CA VAL A 32 11.65 -0.06 1.47
C VAL A 32 12.01 1.14 0.62
N ALA A 33 11.77 1.04 -0.69
CA ALA A 33 12.08 2.11 -1.63
C ALA A 33 10.78 2.64 -2.23
N PRO A 34 10.41 3.90 -1.99
CA PRO A 34 9.24 4.48 -2.64
C PRO A 34 9.50 4.64 -4.14
N VAL A 35 8.56 4.15 -4.96
CA VAL A 35 8.69 4.24 -6.41
C VAL A 35 7.73 5.25 -7.03
N GLY A 36 6.79 5.76 -6.26
CA GLY A 36 5.87 6.78 -6.73
C GLY A 36 4.65 6.88 -5.83
N TYR A 37 3.75 7.78 -6.19
CA TYR A 37 2.49 7.94 -5.48
C TYR A 37 1.40 8.46 -6.41
N ALA A 38 0.15 8.31 -5.97
CA ALA A 38 -1.00 8.86 -6.64
C ALA A 38 -1.93 9.49 -5.62
N GLU A 39 -2.73 10.46 -6.05
CA GLU A 39 -3.69 11.15 -5.20
C GLU A 39 -5.13 10.84 -5.55
N THR A 40 -5.35 10.13 -6.66
CA THR A 40 -6.69 9.76 -7.13
C THR A 40 -6.77 8.28 -7.46
N GLU A 41 -8.00 7.78 -7.49
CA GLU A 41 -8.28 6.40 -7.89
C GLU A 41 -7.76 6.11 -9.30
N HIS A 42 -8.06 6.99 -10.25
CA HIS A 42 -7.67 6.79 -11.64
C HIS A 42 -6.15 6.73 -11.80
N GLN A 43 -5.46 7.70 -11.21
CA GLN A 43 -4.02 7.80 -11.30
C GLN A 43 -3.33 6.57 -10.69
N GLY A 44 -3.79 6.17 -9.51
CA GLY A 44 -3.22 5.01 -8.81
C GLY A 44 -3.48 3.71 -9.55
N SER A 45 -4.71 3.50 -9.99
CA SER A 45 -5.09 2.28 -10.71
C SER A 45 -4.31 2.15 -12.01
N GLU A 46 -4.22 3.24 -12.76
CA GLU A 46 -3.52 3.24 -14.04
C GLU A 46 -2.04 2.93 -13.87
N TRP A 47 -1.39 3.56 -12.88
CA TRP A 47 0.03 3.32 -12.65
C TRP A 47 0.30 1.87 -12.25
N LEU A 48 -0.45 1.36 -11.28
CA LEU A 48 -0.22 0.01 -10.74
C LEU A 48 -0.46 -1.08 -11.80
N VAL A 49 -1.46 -0.89 -12.65
CA VAL A 49 -1.77 -1.85 -13.71
C VAL A 49 -0.74 -1.79 -14.84
N ASN A 50 -0.29 -0.59 -15.20
CA ASN A 50 0.64 -0.40 -16.31
C ASN A 50 2.09 -0.66 -15.94
N HIS A 51 2.41 -0.74 -14.64
CA HIS A 51 3.78 -0.92 -14.17
C HIS A 51 3.88 -2.17 -13.27
N THR A 52 3.25 -3.26 -13.68
CA THR A 52 3.11 -4.47 -12.85
C THR A 52 4.45 -5.09 -12.43
N SER A 53 5.53 -4.83 -13.14
CA SER A 53 6.84 -5.37 -12.79
C SER A 53 7.69 -4.40 -11.99
N GLN A 54 7.15 -3.24 -11.62
CA GLN A 54 7.93 -2.18 -11.01
C GLN A 54 7.58 -1.90 -9.55
N TRP A 55 6.68 -2.68 -8.96
CA TRP A 55 6.31 -2.49 -7.56
C TRP A 55 6.11 -3.84 -6.85
N ASP A 56 6.35 -3.84 -5.55
CA ASP A 56 6.19 -5.03 -4.71
C ASP A 56 5.10 -4.84 -3.67
N LEU A 57 4.83 -3.60 -3.28
CA LEU A 57 3.86 -3.26 -2.25
C LEU A 57 3.09 -2.03 -2.68
N ALA A 58 1.77 -2.09 -2.58
CA ALA A 58 0.91 -0.91 -2.76
C ALA A 58 0.22 -0.61 -1.44
N ILE A 59 0.33 0.62 -0.99
CA ILE A 59 -0.32 1.10 0.23
C ILE A 59 -1.41 2.07 -0.21
N VAL A 60 -2.67 1.71 0.05
CA VAL A 60 -3.82 2.39 -0.52
C VAL A 60 -4.72 2.95 0.58
N ASP A 61 -5.01 4.24 0.51
CA ASP A 61 -6.04 4.87 1.34
C ASP A 61 -7.40 4.63 0.68
N LEU A 62 -8.38 4.19 1.47
CA LEU A 62 -9.72 3.94 0.95
C LEU A 62 -10.48 5.22 0.64
N PHE A 63 -10.26 6.28 1.40
CA PHE A 63 -11.05 7.50 1.29
C PHE A 63 -10.24 8.60 0.61
N LEU A 64 -10.34 8.63 -0.72
CA LEU A 64 -9.67 9.63 -1.54
C LEU A 64 -10.65 10.76 -1.86
N LYS A 65 -10.13 11.97 -2.08
CA LYS A 65 -10.96 13.12 -2.48
C LYS A 65 -11.56 12.90 -3.86
N GLN A 66 -10.86 12.20 -4.73
CA GLN A 66 -11.34 11.88 -6.08
C GLN A 66 -11.29 10.39 -6.28
N GLY A 67 -12.46 9.77 -6.30
CA GLY A 67 -12.58 8.33 -6.44
C GLY A 67 -12.50 7.63 -5.09
N SER A 68 -12.21 6.35 -5.13
CA SER A 68 -12.14 5.50 -3.95
C SER A 68 -10.98 4.53 -4.02
N GLY A 69 -10.36 4.26 -2.88
CA GLY A 69 -9.35 3.21 -2.78
C GLY A 69 -9.90 1.84 -3.16
N LEU A 70 -11.21 1.61 -2.97
CA LEU A 70 -11.84 0.36 -3.39
C LEU A 70 -11.66 0.09 -4.89
N GLY A 71 -11.74 1.14 -5.71
CA GLY A 71 -11.50 1.00 -7.14
C GLY A 71 -10.07 0.60 -7.47
N VAL A 72 -9.12 1.13 -6.71
CA VAL A 72 -7.71 0.75 -6.86
C VAL A 72 -7.52 -0.72 -6.49
N LEU A 73 -8.15 -1.18 -5.41
CA LEU A 73 -8.08 -2.58 -4.98
C LEU A 73 -8.63 -3.51 -6.06
N GLN A 74 -9.75 -3.12 -6.66
CA GLN A 74 -10.37 -3.91 -7.72
C GLN A 74 -9.46 -3.98 -8.94
N ALA A 75 -8.82 -2.89 -9.30
CA ALA A 75 -7.91 -2.84 -10.44
C ALA A 75 -6.67 -3.71 -10.23
N THR A 76 -6.21 -3.85 -8.98
CA THR A 76 -5.00 -4.61 -8.64
C THR A 76 -5.30 -6.01 -8.12
N ARG A 77 -6.54 -6.45 -8.20
CA ARG A 77 -6.94 -7.77 -7.69
C ARG A 77 -6.20 -8.90 -8.37
N GLU A 78 -6.00 -8.79 -9.67
CA GLU A 78 -5.26 -9.78 -10.45
C GLU A 78 -3.81 -9.34 -10.59
N ARG A 79 -3.00 -9.69 -9.62
CA ARG A 79 -1.59 -9.33 -9.59
C ARG A 79 -0.74 -10.56 -9.32
N ASN A 80 0.56 -10.40 -9.43
CA ASN A 80 1.49 -11.48 -9.12
C ASN A 80 1.42 -11.81 -7.63
N PRO A 81 1.59 -13.10 -7.25
CA PRO A 81 1.56 -13.48 -5.83
C PRO A 81 2.59 -12.78 -4.97
N ASP A 82 3.68 -12.33 -5.56
CA ASP A 82 4.75 -11.62 -4.84
C ASP A 82 4.39 -10.17 -4.55
N GLN A 83 3.36 -9.65 -5.20
CA GLN A 83 2.91 -8.28 -5.01
C GLN A 83 1.84 -8.23 -3.92
N LYS A 84 2.06 -7.38 -2.94
CA LYS A 84 1.15 -7.22 -1.80
C LYS A 84 0.44 -5.89 -1.86
N VAL A 85 -0.81 -5.89 -1.45
CA VAL A 85 -1.62 -4.67 -1.37
C VAL A 85 -2.14 -4.55 0.05
N VAL A 86 -1.85 -3.43 0.70
CA VAL A 86 -2.36 -3.13 2.04
C VAL A 86 -3.18 -1.86 2.00
N VAL A 87 -4.17 -1.82 2.87
CA VAL A 87 -5.09 -0.70 2.98
C VAL A 87 -4.83 0.04 4.28
N LEU A 88 -4.77 1.37 4.19
CA LEU A 88 -4.75 2.25 5.35
C LEU A 88 -6.04 3.03 5.37
N THR A 89 -6.73 3.04 6.50
CA THR A 89 -7.97 3.79 6.63
C THR A 89 -8.19 4.22 8.06
N ASN A 90 -8.87 5.37 8.26
CA ASN A 90 -9.29 5.80 9.59
C ASN A 90 -10.53 5.04 10.07
N TYR A 91 -11.14 4.26 9.19
CA TYR A 91 -12.41 3.58 9.46
C TYR A 91 -12.29 2.08 9.21
N ALA A 92 -11.36 1.44 9.93
CA ALA A 92 -11.13 0.00 9.79
C ALA A 92 -12.19 -0.81 10.54
N THR A 93 -13.47 -0.61 10.20
CA THR A 93 -14.59 -1.34 10.79
C THR A 93 -14.59 -2.78 10.28
N PRO A 94 -15.28 -3.71 10.98
CA PRO A 94 -15.40 -5.08 10.48
C PRO A 94 -15.96 -5.18 9.06
N ASP A 95 -16.95 -4.35 8.72
CA ASP A 95 -17.53 -4.35 7.37
C ASP A 95 -16.53 -3.93 6.32
N ILE A 96 -15.75 -2.89 6.61
CA ILE A 96 -14.70 -2.41 5.70
C ILE A 96 -13.62 -3.47 5.53
N ARG A 97 -13.21 -4.12 6.61
CA ARG A 97 -12.19 -5.18 6.55
C ARG A 97 -12.66 -6.36 5.68
N VAL A 98 -13.90 -6.79 5.85
CA VAL A 98 -14.47 -7.86 5.03
C VAL A 98 -14.49 -7.45 3.56
N ARG A 99 -14.95 -6.24 3.28
CA ARG A 99 -15.01 -5.74 1.90
C ARG A 99 -13.64 -5.72 1.23
N CYS A 100 -12.63 -5.25 1.95
CA CYS A 100 -11.27 -5.20 1.42
C CYS A 100 -10.73 -6.61 1.15
N HIS A 101 -10.95 -7.55 2.06
CA HIS A 101 -10.49 -8.91 1.87
C HIS A 101 -11.20 -9.59 0.70
N GLN A 102 -12.47 -9.26 0.45
CA GLN A 102 -13.19 -9.74 -0.72
C GLN A 102 -12.56 -9.24 -2.02
N LEU A 103 -11.92 -8.08 -1.96
CA LEU A 103 -11.20 -7.52 -3.11
C LEU A 103 -9.75 -8.02 -3.21
N GLY A 104 -9.35 -8.91 -2.32
CA GLY A 104 -8.05 -9.58 -2.43
C GLY A 104 -6.87 -8.87 -1.78
N VAL A 105 -7.13 -7.94 -0.84
CA VAL A 105 -6.02 -7.28 -0.14
C VAL A 105 -5.32 -8.23 0.82
N ASP A 106 -4.06 -7.96 1.10
CA ASP A 106 -3.27 -8.77 2.01
C ASP A 106 -3.42 -8.34 3.47
N ALA A 107 -3.71 -7.07 3.72
CA ALA A 107 -3.92 -6.57 5.08
C ALA A 107 -4.69 -5.25 5.05
N VAL A 108 -5.36 -4.96 6.17
CA VAL A 108 -6.06 -3.69 6.39
C VAL A 108 -5.58 -3.15 7.73
N PHE A 109 -5.12 -1.90 7.76
CA PHE A 109 -4.63 -1.25 8.96
C PHE A 109 -5.38 0.03 9.25
N ASP A 110 -5.61 0.30 10.52
CA ASP A 110 -6.17 1.56 10.99
C ASP A 110 -5.04 2.60 11.09
N LYS A 111 -5.25 3.76 10.49
CA LYS A 111 -4.23 4.82 10.47
C LYS A 111 -3.83 5.31 11.87
N SER A 112 -4.76 5.27 12.81
CA SER A 112 -4.52 5.79 14.16
C SER A 112 -3.94 4.75 15.10
N ASN A 113 -4.27 3.47 14.93
CA ASN A 113 -4.00 2.45 15.94
C ASN A 113 -3.01 1.37 15.52
N ASP A 114 -2.80 1.18 14.22
CA ASP A 114 -2.05 0.04 13.71
C ASP A 114 -0.69 0.41 13.11
N ILE A 115 -0.07 1.50 13.60
CA ILE A 115 1.23 1.94 13.07
C ILE A 115 2.29 0.86 13.24
N GLU A 116 2.37 0.24 14.42
CA GLU A 116 3.35 -0.81 14.67
C GLU A 116 3.10 -2.04 13.80
N ALA A 117 1.84 -2.43 13.63
CA ALA A 117 1.49 -3.57 12.78
C ALA A 117 1.88 -3.31 11.33
N ARG A 118 1.74 -2.07 10.84
CA ARG A 118 2.18 -1.67 9.51
C ARG A 118 3.68 -1.86 9.33
N ILE A 119 4.43 -1.41 10.33
CA ILE A 119 5.88 -1.52 10.33
C ILE A 119 6.28 -3.00 10.34
N ASP A 120 5.65 -3.81 11.18
CA ASP A 120 5.93 -5.23 11.27
C ASP A 120 5.63 -5.93 9.94
N PHE A 121 4.54 -5.56 9.27
CA PHE A 121 4.20 -6.14 7.97
C PHE A 121 5.29 -5.85 6.94
N CYS A 122 5.79 -4.62 6.89
CA CYS A 122 6.86 -4.25 5.96
C CYS A 122 8.15 -5.00 6.27
N LEU A 123 8.47 -5.17 7.55
CA LEU A 123 9.65 -5.92 7.96
C LEU A 123 9.54 -7.40 7.61
N GLU A 124 8.34 -7.98 7.72
CA GLU A 124 8.10 -9.36 7.32
C GLU A 124 8.32 -9.55 5.82
N MET A 125 7.84 -8.63 5.00
CA MET A 125 8.09 -8.68 3.56
C MET A 125 9.59 -8.64 3.26
N LYS A 126 10.31 -7.79 3.97
CA LYS A 126 11.76 -7.66 3.81
C LYS A 126 12.49 -8.93 4.25
N GLY A 127 12.00 -9.59 5.30
CA GLY A 127 12.64 -10.76 5.89
C GLY A 127 12.35 -12.08 5.22
N THR A 128 11.35 -12.13 4.32
CA THR A 128 10.92 -13.38 3.68
C THR A 128 11.63 -13.71 2.37
N ASP A 129 12.60 -12.98 2.01
CA ASP A 129 13.36 -13.21 0.79
C ASP A 129 14.28 -14.42 0.88
#